data_b264294b3838d299116f9debdb7505da
#
_entry.id   b264294b3838d299116f9debdb7505da
#
_cell.length_a   1.000
_cell.length_b   1.000
_cell.length_c   1.000
_cell.angle_alpha   90.00
_cell.angle_beta   90.00
_cell.angle_gamma   90.00
#
_symmetry.space_group_name_H-M   'P 1'
#
loop_
_entity.id
_entity.type
_entity.pdbx_description
1 polymer ?
#
loop_
_entity_poly.entity_id
_entity_poly.type
_entity_poly.pdbx_seq_one_letter_code
_entity_poly.pdbx_strand_id
1 'polypeptide(L)'
;MKLIDICGLAIIPAKTDSKRLKKKNLRVIDGKTLVEHAIDYAKNSKLIKHIIVTTESDEVREIVKKYDDVLVHDRDSDYMGEREVADVYVNVLEKLSWSHEDSHIINDISHVVGVQPDHPDRQTTADELLEYAVVNKYDDLVTVDSSGTRNGAVRVTKKEFVESGMMSRRIGSYLDDCTNIHSEEDLKQAEKNIQNGK
;
A
#
# COMPACT_ATOMS: atom_id res chain seq x y z
N MET A 1 -19.14 12.99 -3.93
CA MET A 1 -18.71 11.81 -4.70
C MET A 1 -19.64 10.67 -4.32
N LYS A 2 -20.22 9.96 -5.27
CA LYS A 2 -21.00 8.75 -5.01
C LYS A 2 -20.02 7.57 -4.88
N LEU A 3 -20.39 6.50 -4.17
CA LEU A 3 -19.56 5.29 -4.04
C LEU A 3 -19.16 4.68 -5.40
N ILE A 4 -20.00 4.85 -6.41
CA ILE A 4 -19.73 4.42 -7.81
C ILE A 4 -18.61 5.20 -8.50
N ASP A 5 -18.20 6.33 -7.95
CA ASP A 5 -17.14 7.17 -8.53
C ASP A 5 -15.76 6.90 -7.89
N ILE A 6 -15.66 5.88 -7.02
CA ILE A 6 -14.40 5.52 -6.38
C ILE A 6 -13.56 4.68 -7.33
N CYS A 7 -12.38 5.17 -7.62
CA CYS A 7 -11.35 4.44 -8.34
C CYS A 7 -10.03 4.57 -7.57
N GLY A 8 -9.58 3.48 -6.96
CA GLY A 8 -8.36 3.41 -6.18
C GLY A 8 -7.16 2.99 -7.02
N LEU A 9 -6.01 3.63 -6.77
CA LEU A 9 -4.69 3.16 -7.17
C LEU A 9 -3.99 2.60 -5.93
N ALA A 10 -3.69 1.31 -5.90
CA ALA A 10 -2.82 0.75 -4.87
C ALA A 10 -1.35 1.02 -5.21
N ILE A 11 -0.61 1.56 -4.26
CA ILE A 11 0.85 1.70 -4.33
C ILE A 11 1.46 0.85 -3.21
N ILE A 12 2.29 -0.12 -3.59
CA ILE A 12 2.95 -1.09 -2.72
C ILE A 12 4.45 -0.79 -2.70
N PRO A 13 4.98 -0.11 -1.67
CA PRO A 13 6.40 0.19 -1.57
C PRO A 13 7.18 -1.04 -1.08
N ALA A 14 7.97 -1.67 -1.96
CA ALA A 14 8.69 -2.91 -1.70
C ALA A 14 10.21 -2.74 -1.83
N LYS A 15 10.84 -2.04 -0.87
CA LYS A 15 12.30 -1.91 -0.80
C LYS A 15 12.94 -3.14 -0.17
N THR A 16 14.20 -3.42 -0.50
CA THR A 16 14.95 -4.59 0.03
C THR A 16 16.03 -4.24 1.05
N ASP A 17 16.37 -2.97 1.21
CA ASP A 17 17.40 -2.46 2.14
C ASP A 17 16.95 -2.38 3.61
N SER A 18 16.04 -3.25 4.04
CA SER A 18 15.52 -3.28 5.41
C SER A 18 16.62 -3.54 6.43
N LYS A 19 16.85 -2.57 7.35
CA LYS A 19 17.92 -2.62 8.36
C LYS A 19 17.64 -3.63 9.48
N ARG A 20 16.38 -3.77 9.91
CA ARG A 20 15.97 -4.62 11.05
C ARG A 20 15.82 -6.08 10.67
N LEU A 21 15.21 -6.36 9.53
CA LEU A 21 15.00 -7.71 9.02
C LEU A 21 15.44 -7.75 7.55
N LYS A 22 16.57 -8.42 7.29
CA LYS A 22 17.18 -8.47 5.95
C LYS A 22 16.19 -9.03 4.92
N LYS A 23 16.06 -8.33 3.78
CA LYS A 23 15.14 -8.69 2.69
C LYS A 23 13.70 -8.90 3.16
N LYS A 24 13.23 -8.08 4.11
CA LYS A 24 11.93 -8.24 4.77
C LYS A 24 10.80 -8.55 3.79
N ASN A 25 10.65 -7.78 2.74
CA ASN A 25 9.55 -7.89 1.79
C ASN A 25 9.55 -9.20 0.96
N LEU A 26 10.69 -9.92 0.94
CA LEU A 26 10.85 -11.21 0.30
C LEU A 26 10.68 -12.40 1.28
N ARG A 27 10.45 -12.13 2.57
CA ARG A 27 10.20 -13.20 3.54
C ARG A 27 8.86 -13.87 3.24
N VAL A 28 8.87 -15.20 3.40
CA VAL A 28 7.70 -16.04 3.08
C VAL A 28 6.98 -16.42 4.36
N ILE A 29 5.66 -16.21 4.38
CA ILE A 29 4.74 -16.73 5.38
C ILE A 29 3.52 -17.29 4.65
N ASP A 30 3.00 -18.41 5.14
CA ASP A 30 1.85 -19.10 4.54
C ASP A 30 2.00 -19.29 3.00
N GLY A 31 3.22 -19.63 2.55
CA GLY A 31 3.53 -19.94 1.16
C GLY A 31 3.68 -18.75 0.21
N LYS A 32 3.57 -17.49 0.69
CA LYS A 32 3.69 -16.26 -0.10
C LYS A 32 4.69 -15.29 0.51
N THR A 33 5.38 -14.52 -0.32
CA THR A 33 6.19 -13.41 0.16
C THR A 33 5.32 -12.27 0.70
N LEU A 34 5.88 -11.40 1.55
CA LEU A 34 5.15 -10.25 2.07
C LEU A 34 4.66 -9.32 0.94
N VAL A 35 5.41 -9.21 -0.17
CA VAL A 35 4.97 -8.47 -1.36
C VAL A 35 3.75 -9.13 -1.99
N GLU A 36 3.74 -10.47 -2.14
CA GLU A 36 2.59 -11.20 -2.70
C GLU A 36 1.35 -11.03 -1.82
N HIS A 37 1.47 -11.05 -0.48
CA HIS A 37 0.36 -10.75 0.42
C HIS A 37 -0.22 -9.34 0.20
N ALA A 38 0.64 -8.34 -0.02
CA ALA A 38 0.18 -6.98 -0.29
C ALA A 38 -0.50 -6.84 -1.66
N ILE A 39 0.01 -7.54 -2.68
CA ILE A 39 -0.61 -7.59 -4.01
C ILE A 39 -1.98 -8.26 -3.92
N ASP A 40 -2.09 -9.41 -3.26
CA ASP A 40 -3.35 -10.11 -3.10
C ASP A 40 -4.38 -9.28 -2.32
N TYR A 41 -3.95 -8.57 -1.28
CA TYR A 41 -4.82 -7.64 -0.56
C TYR A 41 -5.40 -6.58 -1.51
N ALA A 42 -4.58 -5.97 -2.35
CA ALA A 42 -5.04 -4.98 -3.31
C ALA A 42 -5.94 -5.58 -4.40
N LYS A 43 -5.62 -6.77 -4.91
CA LYS A 43 -6.40 -7.49 -5.93
C LYS A 43 -7.76 -7.95 -5.44
N ASN A 44 -7.94 -8.19 -4.15
CA ASN A 44 -9.21 -8.59 -3.57
C ASN A 44 -10.22 -7.42 -3.48
N SER A 45 -9.79 -6.19 -3.73
CA SER A 45 -10.66 -5.01 -3.76
C SER A 45 -11.41 -4.88 -5.09
N LYS A 46 -12.67 -4.49 -5.03
CA LYS A 46 -13.48 -4.11 -6.19
C LYS A 46 -13.28 -2.64 -6.60
N LEU A 47 -12.81 -1.83 -5.66
CA LEU A 47 -12.65 -0.39 -5.81
C LEU A 47 -11.23 0.00 -6.24
N ILE A 48 -10.22 -0.85 -6.05
CA ILE A 48 -8.89 -0.68 -6.62
C ILE A 48 -8.92 -1.14 -8.08
N LYS A 49 -8.51 -0.26 -8.99
CA LYS A 49 -8.48 -0.53 -10.44
C LYS A 49 -7.07 -0.66 -10.99
N HIS A 50 -6.09 -0.09 -10.31
CA HIS A 50 -4.70 -0.12 -10.72
C HIS A 50 -3.83 -0.49 -9.52
N ILE A 51 -2.82 -1.32 -9.73
CA ILE A 51 -1.88 -1.77 -8.70
C ILE A 51 -0.47 -1.52 -9.20
N ILE A 52 0.33 -0.84 -8.40
CA ILE A 52 1.73 -0.54 -8.70
C ILE A 52 2.59 -1.00 -7.54
N VAL A 53 3.60 -1.80 -7.84
CA VAL A 53 4.69 -2.12 -6.91
C VAL A 53 5.88 -1.22 -7.23
N THR A 54 6.31 -0.40 -6.27
CA THR A 54 7.48 0.46 -6.45
C THR A 54 8.69 -0.16 -5.76
N THR A 55 9.74 -0.44 -6.52
CA THR A 55 10.91 -1.17 -6.03
C THR A 55 12.19 -0.81 -6.80
N GLU A 56 13.33 -1.01 -6.15
CA GLU A 56 14.67 -1.00 -6.73
C GLU A 56 15.19 -2.43 -7.00
N SER A 57 14.48 -3.47 -6.57
CA SER A 57 14.94 -4.85 -6.51
C SER A 57 14.53 -5.69 -7.71
N ASP A 58 15.47 -6.33 -8.38
CA ASP A 58 15.20 -7.30 -9.44
C ASP A 58 14.41 -8.51 -8.91
N GLU A 59 14.71 -8.95 -7.68
CA GLU A 59 14.00 -10.07 -7.05
C GLU A 59 12.50 -9.77 -6.86
N VAL A 60 12.17 -8.52 -6.48
CA VAL A 60 10.76 -8.09 -6.37
C VAL A 60 10.13 -7.97 -7.76
N ARG A 61 10.86 -7.45 -8.77
CA ARG A 61 10.37 -7.40 -10.16
C ARG A 61 9.99 -8.79 -10.69
N GLU A 62 10.83 -9.81 -10.43
CA GLU A 62 10.53 -11.19 -10.84
C GLU A 62 9.27 -11.75 -10.14
N ILE A 63 8.98 -11.34 -8.90
CA ILE A 63 7.74 -11.69 -8.22
C ILE A 63 6.56 -11.03 -8.92
N VAL A 64 6.64 -9.72 -9.19
CA VAL A 64 5.54 -8.95 -9.80
C VAL A 64 5.21 -9.45 -11.20
N LYS A 65 6.18 -9.92 -11.98
CA LYS A 65 5.95 -10.50 -13.32
C LYS A 65 4.98 -11.70 -13.36
N LYS A 66 4.69 -12.30 -12.21
CA LYS A 66 3.67 -13.36 -12.10
C LYS A 66 2.23 -12.82 -12.18
N TYR A 67 2.06 -11.49 -12.13
CA TYR A 67 0.78 -10.81 -12.10
C TYR A 67 0.65 -9.90 -13.32
N ASP A 68 -0.17 -10.29 -14.29
CA ASP A 68 -0.33 -9.57 -15.57
C ASP A 68 -0.94 -8.16 -15.42
N ASP A 69 -1.65 -7.93 -14.32
CA ASP A 69 -2.40 -6.70 -14.02
C ASP A 69 -1.72 -5.81 -12.95
N VAL A 70 -0.45 -6.07 -12.63
CA VAL A 70 0.32 -5.29 -11.67
C VAL A 70 1.51 -4.63 -12.35
N LEU A 71 1.59 -3.31 -12.26
CA LEU A 71 2.69 -2.55 -12.83
C LEU A 71 3.88 -2.47 -11.88
N VAL A 72 5.07 -2.45 -12.44
CA VAL A 72 6.31 -2.16 -11.71
C VAL A 72 6.71 -0.71 -11.96
N HIS A 73 6.96 0.01 -10.88
CA HIS A 73 7.56 1.34 -10.93
C HIS A 73 8.97 1.27 -10.37
N ASP A 74 9.94 1.66 -11.19
CA ASP A 74 11.34 1.74 -10.77
C ASP A 74 11.53 2.92 -9.82
N ARG A 75 11.90 2.62 -8.57
CA ARG A 75 12.12 3.65 -7.55
C ARG A 75 13.40 4.41 -7.85
N ASP A 76 13.32 5.73 -7.95
CA ASP A 76 14.50 6.57 -8.12
C ASP A 76 15.39 6.56 -6.87
N SER A 77 16.70 6.74 -7.08
CA SER A 77 17.70 6.80 -6.00
C SER A 77 17.36 7.83 -4.94
N ASP A 78 16.77 8.95 -5.32
CA ASP A 78 16.39 10.05 -4.42
C ASP A 78 15.23 9.68 -3.48
N TYR A 79 14.47 8.62 -3.81
CA TYR A 79 13.36 8.09 -3.01
C TYR A 79 13.72 6.78 -2.30
N MET A 80 15.02 6.44 -2.25
CA MET A 80 15.55 5.32 -1.47
C MET A 80 15.88 5.74 -0.02
N GLY A 81 16.23 4.76 0.81
CA GLY A 81 16.67 4.98 2.19
C GLY A 81 15.53 5.31 3.15
N GLU A 82 15.73 6.36 3.96
CA GLU A 82 14.83 6.76 5.07
C GLU A 82 13.77 7.80 4.65
N ARG A 83 13.48 7.92 3.37
CA ARG A 83 12.41 8.81 2.89
C ARG A 83 11.04 8.39 3.43
N GLU A 84 10.22 9.40 3.68
CA GLU A 84 8.82 9.17 4.04
C GLU A 84 8.08 8.42 2.93
N VAL A 85 7.23 7.48 3.30
CA VAL A 85 6.47 6.69 2.33
C VAL A 85 5.56 7.57 1.46
N ALA A 86 5.10 8.70 2.01
CA ALA A 86 4.30 9.67 1.27
C ALA A 86 5.05 10.25 0.06
N ASP A 87 6.36 10.51 0.19
CA ASP A 87 7.19 11.02 -0.93
C ASP A 87 7.26 9.98 -2.07
N VAL A 88 7.25 8.69 -1.72
CA VAL A 88 7.22 7.61 -2.71
C VAL A 88 5.92 7.62 -3.50
N TYR A 89 4.79 7.91 -2.86
CA TYR A 89 3.50 8.02 -3.56
C TYR A 89 3.47 9.21 -4.53
N VAL A 90 4.02 10.35 -4.13
CA VAL A 90 4.18 11.52 -5.01
C VAL A 90 5.02 11.15 -6.24
N ASN A 91 6.16 10.53 -6.05
CA ASN A 91 7.06 10.11 -7.15
C ASN A 91 6.35 9.16 -8.14
N VAL A 92 5.56 8.20 -7.63
CA VAL A 92 4.78 7.30 -8.50
C VAL A 92 3.79 8.09 -9.34
N LEU A 93 3.01 9.02 -8.74
CA LEU A 93 2.04 9.83 -9.48
C LEU A 93 2.70 10.75 -10.51
N GLU A 94 3.83 11.38 -10.17
CA GLU A 94 4.61 12.21 -11.10
C GLU A 94 5.05 11.40 -12.31
N LYS A 95 5.64 10.22 -12.12
CA LYS A 95 6.08 9.37 -13.22
C LYS A 95 4.94 8.87 -14.10
N LEU A 96 3.81 8.49 -13.48
CA LEU A 96 2.61 8.15 -14.25
C LEU A 96 2.13 9.32 -15.12
N SER A 97 2.16 10.55 -14.59
CA SER A 97 1.73 11.74 -15.34
C SER A 97 2.60 12.03 -16.57
N TRP A 98 3.85 11.62 -16.56
CA TRP A 98 4.81 11.78 -17.66
C TRP A 98 4.86 10.57 -18.62
N SER A 99 4.27 9.44 -18.22
CA SER A 99 4.22 8.25 -19.06
C SER A 99 3.21 8.43 -20.20
N HIS A 100 3.61 8.16 -21.45
CA HIS A 100 2.68 8.14 -22.58
C HIS A 100 1.68 6.98 -22.53
N GLU A 101 2.08 5.85 -21.92
CA GLU A 101 1.27 4.64 -21.85
C GLU A 101 0.33 4.66 -20.63
N ASP A 102 0.84 5.10 -19.46
CA ASP A 102 0.15 4.95 -18.17
C ASP A 102 -0.53 6.25 -17.68
N SER A 103 -0.38 7.37 -18.39
CA SER A 103 -0.97 8.66 -17.98
C SER A 103 -2.50 8.63 -17.85
N HIS A 104 -3.17 7.70 -18.52
CA HIS A 104 -4.61 7.49 -18.39
C HIS A 104 -4.99 7.09 -16.94
N ILE A 105 -4.13 6.35 -16.22
CA ILE A 105 -4.35 5.94 -14.84
C ILE A 105 -4.61 7.16 -13.94
N ILE A 106 -3.80 8.23 -14.10
CA ILE A 106 -3.93 9.44 -13.29
C ILE A 106 -5.31 10.09 -13.48
N ASN A 107 -5.87 10.04 -14.68
CA ASN A 107 -7.17 10.65 -14.96
C ASN A 107 -8.33 9.84 -14.33
N ASP A 108 -8.15 8.55 -14.21
CA ASP A 108 -9.18 7.62 -13.75
C ASP A 108 -9.28 7.54 -12.22
N ILE A 109 -8.17 7.71 -11.51
CA ILE A 109 -8.13 7.51 -10.06
C ILE A 109 -8.67 8.69 -9.26
N SER A 110 -9.34 8.38 -8.17
CA SER A 110 -9.81 9.34 -7.15
C SER A 110 -9.00 9.29 -5.85
N HIS A 111 -8.44 8.12 -5.53
CA HIS A 111 -7.70 7.87 -4.29
C HIS A 111 -6.43 7.05 -4.55
N VAL A 112 -5.40 7.33 -3.76
CA VAL A 112 -4.22 6.48 -3.61
C VAL A 112 -4.39 5.65 -2.35
N VAL A 113 -4.14 4.35 -2.47
CA VAL A 113 -4.17 3.37 -1.37
C VAL A 113 -2.75 2.85 -1.18
N GLY A 114 -2.06 3.38 -0.19
CA GLY A 114 -0.73 2.89 0.20
C GLY A 114 -0.86 1.59 0.99
N VAL A 115 -0.29 0.50 0.49
CA VAL A 115 -0.34 -0.83 1.13
C VAL A 115 1.06 -1.26 1.51
N GLN A 116 1.37 -1.29 2.81
CA GLN A 116 2.71 -1.68 3.29
C GLN A 116 2.84 -3.20 3.35
N PRO A 117 3.84 -3.83 2.67
CA PRO A 117 3.98 -5.29 2.65
C PRO A 117 4.19 -5.93 4.03
N ASP A 118 4.75 -5.20 4.97
CA ASP A 118 5.09 -5.69 6.32
C ASP A 118 3.92 -5.85 7.29
N HIS A 119 2.70 -5.84 6.78
CA HIS A 119 1.47 -6.07 7.55
C HIS A 119 0.59 -7.11 6.81
N PRO A 120 0.99 -8.40 6.75
CA PRO A 120 0.29 -9.38 5.91
C PRO A 120 -1.04 -9.88 6.49
N ASP A 121 -1.23 -9.80 7.82
CA ASP A 121 -2.40 -10.27 8.57
C ASP A 121 -3.44 -9.16 8.83
N ARG A 122 -3.63 -8.26 7.85
CA ARG A 122 -4.65 -7.19 7.92
C ARG A 122 -6.03 -7.76 8.14
N GLN A 123 -6.81 -7.09 8.99
CA GLN A 123 -8.18 -7.49 9.33
C GLN A 123 -9.22 -6.71 8.53
N THR A 124 -8.83 -5.58 7.93
CA THR A 124 -9.68 -4.74 7.09
C THR A 124 -9.46 -5.00 5.62
N THR A 125 -10.46 -4.73 4.79
CA THR A 125 -10.35 -4.74 3.34
C THR A 125 -10.09 -3.33 2.80
N ALA A 126 -9.49 -3.24 1.62
CA ALA A 126 -9.29 -1.95 0.97
C ALA A 126 -10.62 -1.26 0.61
N ASP A 127 -11.66 -2.05 0.28
CA ASP A 127 -12.99 -1.53 -0.01
C ASP A 127 -13.60 -0.86 1.22
N GLU A 128 -13.55 -1.52 2.40
CA GLU A 128 -14.02 -0.93 3.67
C GLU A 128 -13.35 0.40 3.97
N LEU A 129 -12.02 0.50 3.79
CA LEU A 129 -11.27 1.71 4.06
C LEU A 129 -11.61 2.83 3.08
N LEU A 130 -11.73 2.51 1.78
CA LEU A 130 -12.13 3.46 0.73
C LEU A 130 -13.55 3.99 0.97
N GLU A 131 -14.51 3.11 1.22
CA GLU A 131 -15.90 3.48 1.51
C GLU A 131 -15.99 4.33 2.77
N TYR A 132 -15.29 3.94 3.84
CA TYR A 132 -15.26 4.68 5.09
C TYR A 132 -14.68 6.10 4.91
N ALA A 133 -13.59 6.23 4.16
CA ALA A 133 -13.00 7.53 3.85
C ALA A 133 -13.98 8.43 3.10
N VAL A 134 -14.67 7.90 2.08
CA VAL A 134 -15.60 8.66 1.25
C VAL A 134 -16.87 9.06 2.03
N VAL A 135 -17.47 8.13 2.77
CA VAL A 135 -18.70 8.39 3.55
C VAL A 135 -18.46 9.47 4.62
N ASN A 136 -17.31 9.40 5.30
CA ASN A 136 -16.94 10.37 6.35
C ASN A 136 -16.25 11.63 5.80
N LYS A 137 -16.06 11.71 4.46
CA LYS A 137 -15.43 12.85 3.78
C LYS A 137 -14.00 13.11 4.26
N TYR A 138 -13.27 12.07 4.62
CA TYR A 138 -11.85 12.20 4.94
C TYR A 138 -11.03 12.42 3.66
N ASP A 139 -10.03 13.25 3.76
CA ASP A 139 -9.08 13.47 2.68
C ASP A 139 -7.88 12.53 2.81
N ASP A 140 -7.63 12.09 4.03
CA ASP A 140 -6.57 11.15 4.41
C ASP A 140 -7.09 10.22 5.51
N LEU A 141 -6.98 8.91 5.33
CA LEU A 141 -7.37 7.89 6.30
C LEU A 141 -6.16 6.99 6.56
N VAL A 142 -5.85 6.76 7.83
CA VAL A 142 -4.76 5.88 8.25
C VAL A 142 -5.27 4.75 9.12
N THR A 143 -4.67 3.58 9.02
CA THR A 143 -4.94 2.49 9.96
C THR A 143 -4.20 2.70 11.28
N VAL A 144 -4.84 2.29 12.37
CA VAL A 144 -4.32 2.37 13.74
C VAL A 144 -4.49 1.01 14.42
N ASP A 145 -3.64 0.74 15.39
CA ASP A 145 -3.78 -0.40 16.31
C ASP A 145 -4.79 -0.12 17.44
N SER A 146 -5.01 -1.10 18.30
CA SER A 146 -5.92 -1.00 19.45
C SER A 146 -5.52 0.06 20.50
N SER A 147 -4.27 0.54 20.47
CA SER A 147 -3.82 1.68 21.28
C SER A 147 -4.14 3.04 20.65
N GLY A 148 -4.61 3.07 19.41
CA GLY A 148 -4.79 4.27 18.60
C GLY A 148 -3.52 4.77 17.93
N THR A 149 -2.42 4.00 18.00
CA THR A 149 -1.17 4.34 17.31
C THR A 149 -1.24 3.98 15.83
N ARG A 150 -0.77 4.87 14.95
CA ARG A 150 -0.67 4.58 13.51
C ARG A 150 0.26 3.39 13.28
N ASN A 151 -0.28 2.31 12.72
CA ASN A 151 0.51 1.13 12.40
C ASN A 151 1.12 1.16 10.99
N GLY A 152 0.59 1.99 10.10
CA GLY A 152 1.09 2.14 8.74
C GLY A 152 0.65 1.05 7.76
N ALA A 153 -0.20 0.13 8.16
CA ALA A 153 -0.61 -1.01 7.32
C ALA A 153 -1.25 -0.57 6.00
N VAL A 154 -2.22 0.37 6.09
CA VAL A 154 -2.88 0.97 4.93
C VAL A 154 -3.08 2.46 5.17
N ARG A 155 -2.92 3.23 4.09
CA ARG A 155 -3.27 4.65 4.05
C ARG A 155 -4.09 4.93 2.80
N VAL A 156 -5.24 5.57 2.96
CA VAL A 156 -6.10 6.00 1.85
C VAL A 156 -6.06 7.52 1.79
N THR A 157 -5.56 8.08 0.70
CA THR A 157 -5.44 9.53 0.52
C THR A 157 -6.08 9.93 -0.80
N LYS A 158 -6.86 11.01 -0.82
CA LYS A 158 -7.35 11.56 -2.09
C LYS A 158 -6.19 11.94 -2.99
N LYS A 159 -6.32 11.64 -4.28
CA LYS A 159 -5.29 11.91 -5.29
C LYS A 159 -4.76 13.32 -5.22
N GLU A 160 -5.64 14.32 -5.16
CA GLU A 160 -5.28 15.76 -5.14
C GLU A 160 -4.33 16.17 -4.00
N PHE A 161 -4.42 15.49 -2.84
CA PHE A 161 -3.52 15.75 -1.71
C PHE A 161 -2.17 15.07 -1.90
N VAL A 162 -2.10 13.93 -2.57
CA VAL A 162 -0.83 13.30 -2.92
C VAL A 162 -0.11 14.15 -3.96
N GLU A 163 -0.78 14.54 -5.04
CA GLU A 163 -0.21 15.36 -6.13
C GLU A 163 0.32 16.71 -5.65
N SER A 164 -0.41 17.36 -4.74
CA SER A 164 -0.02 18.68 -4.24
C SER A 164 1.02 18.64 -3.11
N GLY A 165 1.30 17.47 -2.52
CA GLY A 165 2.11 17.34 -1.31
C GLY A 165 1.53 18.07 -0.09
N MET A 166 0.27 18.49 -0.15
CA MET A 166 -0.38 19.24 0.92
C MET A 166 -0.88 18.32 2.03
N MET A 167 -0.80 18.80 3.26
CA MET A 167 -1.40 18.12 4.41
C MET A 167 -2.91 18.40 4.43
N SER A 168 -3.70 17.33 4.52
CA SER A 168 -5.13 17.43 4.77
C SER A 168 -5.43 17.84 6.22
N ARG A 169 -6.56 18.55 6.41
CA ARG A 169 -7.12 18.85 7.73
C ARG A 169 -8.19 17.84 8.16
N ARG A 170 -8.71 17.03 7.23
CA ARG A 170 -9.74 16.02 7.48
C ARG A 170 -9.11 14.64 7.44
N ILE A 171 -8.39 14.32 8.52
CA ILE A 171 -7.71 13.04 8.70
C ILE A 171 -8.60 12.14 9.55
N GLY A 172 -8.86 10.93 9.04
CA GLY A 172 -9.54 9.86 9.78
C GLY A 172 -8.58 8.76 10.22
N SER A 173 -9.05 7.93 11.14
CA SER A 173 -8.39 6.69 11.51
C SER A 173 -9.36 5.52 11.46
N TYR A 174 -8.85 4.32 11.18
CA TYR A 174 -9.59 3.08 11.15
C TYR A 174 -8.82 1.99 11.89
N LEU A 175 -9.50 1.24 12.75
CA LEU A 175 -8.85 0.18 13.53
C LEU A 175 -8.51 -1.01 12.61
N ASP A 176 -7.24 -1.39 12.62
CA ASP A 176 -6.72 -2.61 12.00
C ASP A 176 -5.57 -3.13 12.88
N ASP A 177 -5.86 -4.05 13.76
CA ASP A 177 -4.92 -4.54 14.77
C ASP A 177 -4.05 -5.68 14.22
N CYS A 178 -3.35 -5.39 13.12
CA CYS A 178 -2.45 -6.30 12.43
C CYS A 178 -1.00 -6.19 12.91
N THR A 179 -0.21 -7.21 12.62
CA THR A 179 1.20 -7.29 13.02
C THR A 179 2.08 -6.40 12.12
N ASN A 180 2.87 -5.51 12.73
CA ASN A 180 3.92 -4.77 12.04
C ASN A 180 5.25 -5.53 12.15
N ILE A 181 5.72 -6.11 11.04
CA ILE A 181 6.87 -7.00 11.02
C ILE A 181 8.19 -6.22 11.10
N HIS A 182 8.93 -6.45 12.19
CA HIS A 182 10.26 -5.93 12.43
C HIS A 182 11.28 -7.01 12.83
N SER A 183 10.81 -8.18 13.26
CA SER A 183 11.61 -9.29 13.77
C SER A 183 11.13 -10.65 13.24
N GLU A 184 11.89 -11.73 13.52
CA GLU A 184 11.48 -13.10 13.21
C GLU A 184 10.28 -13.55 14.06
N GLU A 185 10.13 -13.00 15.26
CA GLU A 185 9.01 -13.26 16.16
C GLU A 185 7.71 -12.68 15.56
N ASP A 186 7.78 -11.46 15.01
CA ASP A 186 6.63 -10.83 14.34
C ASP A 186 6.18 -11.63 13.12
N LEU A 187 7.14 -12.18 12.32
CA LEU A 187 6.82 -13.06 11.19
C LEU A 187 6.01 -14.27 11.64
N LYS A 188 6.46 -14.95 12.70
CA LYS A 188 5.76 -16.11 13.26
C LYS A 188 4.38 -15.75 13.80
N GLN A 189 4.26 -14.57 14.42
CA GLN A 189 2.98 -14.09 14.92
C GLN A 189 1.99 -13.80 13.78
N ALA A 190 2.45 -13.10 12.75
CA ALA A 190 1.63 -12.80 11.57
C ALA A 190 1.18 -14.09 10.85
N GLU A 191 2.09 -15.05 10.65
CA GLU A 191 1.77 -16.35 10.05
C GLU A 191 0.70 -17.10 10.88
N LYS A 192 0.85 -17.13 12.20
CA LYS A 192 -0.15 -17.72 13.09
C LYS A 192 -1.51 -17.02 13.00
N ASN A 193 -1.53 -15.69 12.89
CA ASN A 193 -2.77 -14.93 12.73
C ASN A 193 -3.46 -15.29 11.42
N ILE A 194 -2.74 -15.36 10.31
CA ILE A 194 -3.26 -15.76 8.99
C ILE A 194 -3.86 -17.17 9.04
N GLN A 195 -3.14 -18.13 9.61
CA GLN A 195 -3.59 -19.52 9.72
C GLN A 195 -4.83 -19.69 10.62
N ASN A 196 -5.02 -18.80 11.59
CA ASN A 196 -6.20 -18.79 12.47
C ASN A 196 -7.37 -17.99 11.92
N GLY A 197 -7.29 -17.46 10.70
CA GLY A 197 -8.34 -16.68 10.05
C GLY A 197 -8.58 -15.31 10.67
N LYS A 198 -7.55 -14.73 11.24
CA LYS A 198 -7.55 -13.35 11.69
C LYS A 198 -7.08 -12.44 10.58
#